data_2bbbc3ba03ead89a646337daaec71db5
#
_entry.id   2bbbc3ba03ead89a646337daaec71db5
#
_cell.length_a   1.000
_cell.length_b   1.000
_cell.length_c   1.000
_cell.angle_alpha   90.00
_cell.angle_beta   90.00
_cell.angle_gamma   90.00
#
_symmetry.space_group_name_H-M   'P 1'
#
loop_
_entity.id
_entity.type
_entity.pdbx_description
1 polymer ?
#
loop_
_entity_poly.entity_id
_entity_poly.type
_entity_poly.pdbx_seq_one_letter_code
_entity_poly.pdbx_strand_id
1 'polypeptide(L)'
;MLKRSFGVAAVTAAAALLLAACSSGSDTAASEDTATAAASGLACVILPDSASSPRWENGDRPALKEALEAAGFTTDIQNAEGDTAKMLTIGDQMLASGCNVMIITDYQGAGAQVAAKSKAQGVPTIAYDRPIEGVDYYVSFDNVTVGTLQGEGILKCLADAGKDPKTAELIFLDGDPTDG
;
A
#
# COMPACT_ATOMS: atom_id res chain seq x y z
N MET A 1 61.25 35.33 8.42
CA MET A 1 62.42 34.60 8.95
C MET A 1 62.02 33.16 9.27
N LEU A 2 62.83 32.24 8.79
CA LEU A 2 62.99 30.81 9.05
C LEU A 2 61.78 29.91 8.76
N LYS A 3 61.74 29.14 7.72
CA LYS A 3 62.51 28.03 7.12
C LYS A 3 62.42 26.68 7.88
N ARG A 4 62.03 25.67 7.06
CA ARG A 4 62.42 24.24 7.08
C ARG A 4 61.49 23.31 7.84
N SER A 5 61.24 22.04 7.47
CA SER A 5 61.61 21.20 6.29
C SER A 5 60.91 19.88 6.37
N PHE A 6 60.56 19.30 5.25
CA PHE A 6 60.56 17.89 4.80
C PHE A 6 60.30 16.75 5.82
N GLY A 7 59.43 15.85 5.40
CA GLY A 7 59.37 14.48 5.86
C GLY A 7 58.50 13.63 4.94
N VAL A 8 59.09 13.15 3.82
CA VAL A 8 58.57 12.11 2.94
C VAL A 8 58.85 10.75 3.58
N ALA A 9 57.84 9.88 3.68
CA ALA A 9 58.05 8.45 3.83
C ALA A 9 56.98 7.71 3.06
N ALA A 10 57.41 7.17 1.92
CA ALA A 10 56.72 6.17 1.14
C ALA A 10 57.07 4.77 1.66
N VAL A 11 56.06 3.87 1.81
CA VAL A 11 56.31 2.42 1.87
C VAL A 11 55.09 1.71 1.24
N THR A 12 55.29 1.29 0.02
CA THR A 12 55.15 0.00 -0.69
C THR A 12 54.12 -1.02 -0.24
N ALA A 13 53.23 -1.29 -1.13
CA ALA A 13 52.74 -2.54 -1.73
C ALA A 13 52.79 -3.86 -0.94
N ALA A 14 51.64 -4.53 -0.88
CA ALA A 14 51.57 -5.99 -1.01
C ALA A 14 50.22 -6.39 -1.63
N ALA A 15 50.25 -6.77 -2.88
CA ALA A 15 49.21 -7.52 -3.57
C ALA A 15 49.26 -8.97 -3.11
N ALA A 16 48.17 -9.54 -2.69
CA ALA A 16 48.02 -10.99 -2.55
C ALA A 16 46.81 -11.44 -3.34
N LEU A 17 47.08 -11.94 -4.55
CA LEU A 17 46.21 -12.76 -5.36
C LEU A 17 46.17 -14.16 -4.75
N LEU A 18 44.99 -14.63 -4.39
CA LEU A 18 44.75 -16.06 -4.17
C LEU A 18 43.61 -16.49 -5.12
N LEU A 19 44.09 -17.13 -6.22
CA LEU A 19 43.29 -18.06 -7.02
C LEU A 19 43.19 -19.38 -6.26
N ALA A 20 42.01 -19.87 -6.04
CA ALA A 20 41.76 -21.29 -5.73
C ALA A 20 40.42 -21.68 -6.35
N ALA A 21 40.53 -22.31 -7.48
CA ALA A 21 40.23 -23.74 -7.74
C ALA A 21 38.74 -24.09 -7.77
N CYS A 22 38.27 -24.35 -8.98
CA CYS A 22 37.08 -25.13 -9.31
C CYS A 22 37.14 -26.50 -8.66
N SER A 23 36.06 -26.89 -8.00
CA SER A 23 35.71 -28.30 -7.78
C SER A 23 34.23 -28.47 -8.07
N SER A 24 33.96 -29.35 -9.02
CA SER A 24 32.65 -29.78 -9.50
C SER A 24 31.93 -30.61 -8.43
N GLY A 25 30.62 -30.39 -8.32
CA GLY A 25 29.71 -31.40 -7.76
C GLY A 25 28.50 -30.91 -7.02
N SER A 26 27.35 -31.22 -7.60
CA SER A 26 26.02 -31.36 -6.99
C SER A 26 25.12 -30.14 -6.92
N ASP A 27 24.10 -30.21 -7.75
CA ASP A 27 22.88 -29.42 -7.72
C ASP A 27 22.27 -29.35 -6.32
N THR A 28 22.37 -28.20 -5.70
CA THR A 28 21.47 -27.81 -4.62
C THR A 28 20.90 -26.47 -5.07
N ALA A 29 19.61 -26.46 -5.41
CA ALA A 29 18.87 -25.25 -5.69
C ALA A 29 19.05 -24.32 -4.49
N ALA A 30 19.90 -23.31 -4.65
CA ALA A 30 19.97 -22.19 -3.74
C ALA A 30 18.63 -21.46 -3.91
N SER A 31 17.74 -21.59 -2.94
CA SER A 31 16.69 -20.62 -2.72
C SER A 31 17.41 -19.28 -2.54
N GLU A 32 17.33 -18.41 -3.54
CA GLU A 32 17.65 -17.01 -3.37
C GLU A 32 16.65 -16.47 -2.34
N ASP A 33 17.04 -16.47 -1.08
CA ASP A 33 16.47 -15.58 -0.08
C ASP A 33 16.74 -14.15 -0.58
N THR A 34 15.84 -13.65 -1.40
CA THR A 34 15.78 -12.24 -1.70
C THR A 34 15.43 -11.57 -0.37
N ALA A 35 16.46 -11.23 0.40
CA ALA A 35 16.30 -10.37 1.56
C ALA A 35 15.67 -9.08 1.03
N THR A 36 14.35 -9.00 1.12
CA THR A 36 13.60 -7.77 0.84
C THR A 36 14.19 -6.74 1.80
N ALA A 37 14.91 -5.77 1.27
CA ALA A 37 15.39 -4.65 2.07
C ALA A 37 14.19 -4.11 2.83
N ALA A 38 14.29 -4.03 4.17
CA ALA A 38 13.20 -3.50 4.97
C ALA A 38 12.85 -2.12 4.43
N ALA A 39 11.59 -1.94 4.05
CA ALA A 39 11.11 -0.64 3.62
C ALA A 39 11.33 0.35 4.77
N SER A 40 11.73 1.56 4.46
CA SER A 40 11.94 2.60 5.45
C SER A 40 11.41 3.92 4.92
N GLY A 41 10.91 4.77 5.81
CA GLY A 41 10.37 6.06 5.45
C GLY A 41 8.98 6.29 6.03
N LEU A 42 8.30 7.30 5.52
CA LEU A 42 6.95 7.67 5.94
C LEU A 42 5.92 7.10 4.95
N ALA A 43 5.04 6.22 5.43
CA ALA A 43 3.86 5.78 4.71
C ALA A 43 2.67 6.65 5.12
N CYS A 44 2.06 7.31 4.14
CA CYS A 44 0.92 8.18 4.34
C CYS A 44 -0.36 7.49 3.87
N VAL A 45 -1.40 7.54 4.68
CA VAL A 45 -2.70 6.92 4.38
C VAL A 45 -3.80 7.95 4.53
N ILE A 46 -4.66 8.07 3.52
CA ILE A 46 -5.87 8.90 3.59
C ILE A 46 -7.09 8.00 3.52
N LEU A 47 -7.84 7.95 4.61
CA LEU A 47 -9.13 7.27 4.69
C LEU A 47 -10.26 8.24 4.27
N PRO A 48 -11.38 7.73 3.71
CA PRO A 48 -12.37 8.58 3.06
C PRO A 48 -13.27 9.33 4.05
N ASP A 49 -13.81 8.61 4.99
CA ASP A 49 -14.75 9.13 5.98
C ASP A 49 -14.87 8.19 7.19
N SER A 50 -15.61 8.59 8.21
CA SER A 50 -15.91 7.76 9.39
C SER A 50 -17.41 7.47 9.52
N ALA A 51 -18.24 8.11 8.69
CA ALA A 51 -19.68 8.06 8.79
C ALA A 51 -20.31 6.95 7.94
N SER A 52 -19.85 6.77 6.69
CA SER A 52 -20.42 5.76 5.78
C SER A 52 -20.11 4.34 6.25
N SER A 53 -18.93 4.12 6.81
CA SER A 53 -18.54 2.82 7.33
C SER A 53 -17.60 2.91 8.55
N PRO A 54 -18.00 2.33 9.70
CA PRO A 54 -17.15 2.27 10.88
C PRO A 54 -15.84 1.48 10.67
N ARG A 55 -15.75 0.67 9.58
CA ARG A 55 -14.59 -0.16 9.29
C ARG A 55 -13.33 0.67 9.10
N TRP A 56 -13.44 1.86 8.48
CA TRP A 56 -12.28 2.70 8.17
C TRP A 56 -11.45 3.01 9.41
N GLU A 57 -12.12 3.39 10.51
CA GLU A 57 -11.44 3.70 11.77
C GLU A 57 -11.18 2.47 12.65
N ASN A 58 -12.12 1.52 12.69
CA ASN A 58 -12.06 0.41 13.65
C ASN A 58 -11.37 -0.85 13.09
N GLY A 59 -11.24 -0.97 11.77
CA GLY A 59 -10.64 -2.11 11.09
C GLY A 59 -9.43 -1.70 10.26
N ASP A 60 -9.65 -0.86 9.23
CA ASP A 60 -8.61 -0.55 8.24
C ASP A 60 -7.46 0.27 8.84
N ARG A 61 -7.74 1.31 9.63
CA ARG A 61 -6.70 2.12 10.30
C ARG A 61 -5.73 1.28 11.14
N PRO A 62 -6.19 0.47 12.11
CA PRO A 62 -5.27 -0.32 12.92
C PRO A 62 -4.54 -1.39 12.11
N ALA A 63 -5.19 -2.05 11.15
CA ALA A 63 -4.57 -3.07 10.33
C ALA A 63 -3.49 -2.49 9.39
N LEU A 64 -3.77 -1.37 8.73
CA LEU A 64 -2.79 -0.68 7.89
C LEU A 64 -1.60 -0.18 8.72
N LYS A 65 -1.86 0.40 9.90
CA LYS A 65 -0.81 0.85 10.80
C LYS A 65 0.11 -0.31 11.18
N GLU A 66 -0.46 -1.41 11.68
CA GLU A 66 0.30 -2.59 12.10
C GLU A 66 1.14 -3.17 10.95
N ALA A 67 0.53 -3.35 9.78
CA ALA A 67 1.21 -3.93 8.62
C ALA A 67 2.36 -3.05 8.10
N LEU A 68 2.13 -1.74 8.02
CA LEU A 68 3.15 -0.80 7.54
C LEU A 68 4.30 -0.64 8.54
N GLU A 69 4.00 -0.59 9.84
CA GLU A 69 5.03 -0.54 10.89
C GLU A 69 5.84 -1.84 10.96
N ALA A 70 5.19 -3.00 10.80
CA ALA A 70 5.87 -4.28 10.70
C ALA A 70 6.78 -4.36 9.46
N ALA A 71 6.44 -3.66 8.38
CA ALA A 71 7.28 -3.53 7.19
C ALA A 71 8.42 -2.51 7.34
N GLY A 72 8.50 -1.77 8.47
CA GLY A 72 9.57 -0.83 8.78
C GLY A 72 9.26 0.64 8.44
N PHE A 73 8.03 0.97 8.06
CA PHE A 73 7.62 2.36 7.86
C PHE A 73 7.24 3.04 9.18
N THR A 74 7.42 4.35 9.25
CA THR A 74 6.60 5.20 10.12
C THR A 74 5.30 5.52 9.39
N THR A 75 4.20 5.76 10.12
CA THR A 75 2.90 5.96 9.51
C THR A 75 2.28 7.31 9.86
N ASP A 76 1.68 7.98 8.87
CA ASP A 76 0.73 9.09 9.05
C ASP A 76 -0.60 8.66 8.42
N ILE A 77 -1.62 8.40 9.25
CA ILE A 77 -2.93 7.94 8.81
C ILE A 77 -3.97 8.97 9.21
N GLN A 78 -4.55 9.65 8.24
CA GLN A 78 -5.58 10.66 8.45
C GLN A 78 -6.89 10.30 7.74
N ASN A 79 -7.97 10.95 8.15
CA ASN A 79 -9.30 10.73 7.59
C ASN A 79 -9.84 12.05 7.01
N ALA A 80 -10.34 11.97 5.79
CA ALA A 80 -10.93 13.12 5.09
C ALA A 80 -12.30 13.53 5.66
N GLU A 81 -12.93 12.65 6.46
CA GLU A 81 -14.23 12.88 7.09
C GLU A 81 -15.35 13.22 6.10
N GLY A 82 -15.30 12.65 4.91
CA GLY A 82 -16.29 12.89 3.88
C GLY A 82 -16.20 14.30 3.25
N ASP A 83 -15.02 14.93 3.31
CA ASP A 83 -14.78 16.25 2.76
C ASP A 83 -13.65 16.21 1.71
N THR A 84 -13.99 16.49 0.48
CA THR A 84 -13.04 16.51 -0.65
C THR A 84 -11.96 17.56 -0.48
N ALA A 85 -12.27 18.74 0.06
CA ALA A 85 -11.29 19.80 0.29
C ALA A 85 -10.31 19.42 1.42
N LYS A 86 -10.83 18.74 2.45
CA LYS A 86 -10.01 18.19 3.53
C LYS A 86 -9.06 17.11 3.00
N MET A 87 -9.55 16.20 2.13
CA MET A 87 -8.69 15.19 1.48
C MET A 87 -7.53 15.82 0.74
N LEU A 88 -7.78 16.86 -0.05
CA LEU A 88 -6.73 17.59 -0.77
C LEU A 88 -5.73 18.24 0.18
N THR A 89 -6.23 18.86 1.26
CA THR A 89 -5.39 19.50 2.27
C THR A 89 -4.50 18.51 2.98
N ILE A 90 -5.05 17.35 3.38
CA ILE A 90 -4.30 16.25 3.99
C ILE A 90 -3.21 15.77 3.03
N GLY A 91 -3.55 15.52 1.77
CA GLY A 91 -2.59 15.10 0.76
C GLY A 91 -1.42 16.07 0.61
N ASP A 92 -1.69 17.38 0.54
CA ASP A 92 -0.66 18.41 0.46
C ASP A 92 0.24 18.44 1.69
N GLN A 93 -0.33 18.29 2.90
CA GLN A 93 0.42 18.25 4.16
C GLN A 93 1.32 17.01 4.24
N MET A 94 0.79 15.84 3.89
CA MET A 94 1.52 14.59 3.87
C MET A 94 2.70 14.63 2.89
N LEU A 95 2.48 15.14 1.68
CA LEU A 95 3.56 15.31 0.70
C LEU A 95 4.63 16.29 1.20
N ALA A 96 4.23 17.40 1.82
CA ALA A 96 5.16 18.35 2.43
C ALA A 96 5.94 17.75 3.62
N SER A 97 5.37 16.75 4.30
CA SER A 97 6.02 16.02 5.39
C SER A 97 7.01 14.95 4.92
N GLY A 98 7.14 14.73 3.61
CA GLY A 98 8.10 13.79 3.03
C GLY A 98 7.61 12.36 2.95
N CYS A 99 6.36 12.15 2.57
CA CYS A 99 5.82 10.85 2.23
C CYS A 99 6.71 10.10 1.25
N ASN A 100 6.97 8.82 1.53
CA ASN A 100 7.67 7.91 0.62
C ASN A 100 6.69 7.02 -0.18
N VAL A 101 5.49 6.82 0.33
CA VAL A 101 4.39 6.12 -0.34
C VAL A 101 3.06 6.72 0.12
N MET A 102 2.14 6.92 -0.82
CA MET A 102 0.80 7.45 -0.56
C MET A 102 -0.24 6.35 -0.80
N ILE A 103 -1.04 6.04 0.20
CA ILE A 103 -2.16 5.08 0.14
C ILE A 103 -3.44 5.87 0.28
N ILE A 104 -4.35 5.76 -0.68
CA ILE A 104 -5.56 6.60 -0.73
C ILE A 104 -6.78 5.71 -0.94
N THR A 105 -7.77 5.88 -0.06
CA THR A 105 -9.14 5.47 -0.35
C THR A 105 -9.88 6.69 -0.88
N ASP A 106 -10.36 6.64 -2.12
CA ASP A 106 -10.98 7.80 -2.76
C ASP A 106 -12.25 8.26 -2.04
N TYR A 107 -12.47 9.56 -2.08
CA TYR A 107 -13.74 10.15 -1.74
C TYR A 107 -14.15 11.15 -2.84
N GLN A 108 -15.20 10.80 -3.57
CA GLN A 108 -15.82 11.60 -4.63
C GLN A 108 -14.83 12.18 -5.67
N GLY A 109 -13.80 11.41 -6.04
CA GLY A 109 -12.83 11.78 -7.04
C GLY A 109 -11.68 12.69 -6.57
N ALA A 110 -11.67 13.09 -5.29
CA ALA A 110 -10.58 13.92 -4.76
C ALA A 110 -9.24 13.17 -4.71
N GLY A 111 -9.27 11.85 -4.52
CA GLY A 111 -8.09 11.01 -4.50
C GLY A 111 -7.26 11.08 -5.78
N ALA A 112 -7.89 11.25 -6.95
CA ALA A 112 -7.19 11.39 -8.21
C ALA A 112 -6.31 12.66 -8.25
N GLN A 113 -6.75 13.74 -7.62
CA GLN A 113 -5.95 14.98 -7.54
C GLN A 113 -4.76 14.83 -6.60
N VAL A 114 -4.94 14.12 -5.47
CA VAL A 114 -3.84 13.78 -4.56
C VAL A 114 -2.83 12.88 -5.28
N ALA A 115 -3.30 11.85 -5.98
CA ALA A 115 -2.46 10.93 -6.74
C ALA A 115 -1.63 11.68 -7.82
N ALA A 116 -2.25 12.60 -8.55
CA ALA A 116 -1.54 13.42 -9.53
C ALA A 116 -0.43 14.28 -8.91
N LYS A 117 -0.67 14.87 -7.73
CA LYS A 117 0.35 15.62 -6.99
C LYS A 117 1.47 14.73 -6.46
N SER A 118 1.14 13.54 -5.94
CA SER A 118 2.11 12.53 -5.49
C SER A 118 3.03 12.13 -6.63
N LYS A 119 2.45 11.79 -7.77
CA LYS A 119 3.20 11.44 -8.99
C LYS A 119 4.13 12.55 -9.47
N ALA A 120 3.67 13.80 -9.42
CA ALA A 120 4.52 14.95 -9.79
C ALA A 120 5.73 15.12 -8.88
N GLN A 121 5.68 14.60 -7.65
CA GLN A 121 6.78 14.61 -6.68
C GLN A 121 7.56 13.28 -6.64
N GLY A 122 7.21 12.31 -7.51
CA GLY A 122 7.86 11.00 -7.55
C GLY A 122 7.48 10.08 -6.38
N VAL A 123 6.37 10.37 -5.69
CA VAL A 123 5.85 9.54 -4.60
C VAL A 123 4.88 8.51 -5.18
N PRO A 124 5.19 7.20 -5.08
CA PRO A 124 4.31 6.15 -5.57
C PRO A 124 2.98 6.17 -4.82
N THR A 125 1.90 5.89 -5.56
CA THR A 125 0.53 5.97 -5.04
C THR A 125 -0.18 4.63 -5.20
N ILE A 126 -0.84 4.21 -4.14
CA ILE A 126 -1.66 2.99 -4.08
C ILE A 126 -3.11 3.42 -3.85
N ALA A 127 -4.00 3.09 -4.77
CA ALA A 127 -5.43 3.14 -4.51
C ALA A 127 -5.83 1.93 -3.65
N TYR A 128 -6.46 2.18 -2.53
CA TYR A 128 -6.91 1.17 -1.59
C TYR A 128 -8.43 1.13 -1.58
N ASP A 129 -9.00 -0.06 -1.76
CA ASP A 129 -10.43 -0.36 -1.78
C ASP A 129 -11.17 0.26 -2.98
N ARG A 130 -11.14 1.56 -3.17
CA ARG A 130 -11.81 2.28 -4.27
C ARG A 130 -10.82 2.59 -5.39
N PRO A 131 -11.20 2.36 -6.66
CA PRO A 131 -10.30 2.61 -7.77
C PRO A 131 -10.04 4.11 -7.95
N ILE A 132 -8.78 4.45 -8.25
CA ILE A 132 -8.36 5.79 -8.62
C ILE A 132 -7.61 5.71 -9.94
N GLU A 133 -7.99 6.50 -10.92
CA GLU A 133 -7.32 6.50 -12.21
C GLU A 133 -5.91 7.12 -12.11
N GLY A 134 -4.96 6.53 -12.80
CA GLY A 134 -3.60 7.06 -12.91
C GLY A 134 -2.66 6.80 -11.73
N VAL A 135 -3.05 5.96 -10.77
CA VAL A 135 -2.17 5.49 -9.69
C VAL A 135 -1.21 4.41 -10.17
N ASP A 136 -0.17 4.13 -9.36
CA ASP A 136 0.83 3.11 -9.68
C ASP A 136 0.33 1.70 -9.34
N TYR A 137 -0.47 1.57 -8.27
CA TYR A 137 -1.00 0.28 -7.79
C TYR A 137 -2.43 0.43 -7.31
N TYR A 138 -3.19 -0.68 -7.41
CA TYR A 138 -4.53 -0.79 -6.87
C TYR A 138 -4.68 -2.07 -6.07
N VAL A 139 -5.21 -1.94 -4.86
CA VAL A 139 -5.45 -3.04 -3.92
C VAL A 139 -6.92 -3.03 -3.51
N SER A 140 -7.64 -4.07 -3.89
CA SER A 140 -9.04 -4.27 -3.54
C SER A 140 -9.41 -5.75 -3.71
N PHE A 141 -10.69 -6.07 -3.58
CA PHE A 141 -11.26 -7.37 -3.91
C PHE A 141 -12.05 -7.31 -5.23
N ASP A 142 -12.30 -8.48 -5.82
CA ASP A 142 -13.09 -8.58 -7.04
C ASP A 142 -14.60 -8.52 -6.72
N ASN A 143 -15.17 -7.34 -6.90
CA ASN A 143 -16.59 -7.08 -6.66
C ASN A 143 -17.52 -7.95 -7.50
N VAL A 144 -17.12 -8.31 -8.74
CA VAL A 144 -17.90 -9.17 -9.61
C VAL A 144 -17.94 -10.59 -9.06
N THR A 145 -16.79 -11.11 -8.63
CA THR A 145 -16.71 -12.41 -7.97
C THR A 145 -17.52 -12.44 -6.68
N VAL A 146 -17.45 -11.40 -5.84
CA VAL A 146 -18.25 -11.29 -4.62
C VAL A 146 -19.75 -11.31 -4.94
N GLY A 147 -20.20 -10.50 -5.91
CA GLY A 147 -21.60 -10.50 -6.35
C GLY A 147 -22.07 -11.87 -6.88
N THR A 148 -21.22 -12.55 -7.62
CA THR A 148 -21.49 -13.91 -8.09
C THR A 148 -21.68 -14.89 -6.95
N LEU A 149 -20.74 -14.90 -5.98
CA LEU A 149 -20.82 -15.76 -4.79
C LEU A 149 -22.05 -15.47 -3.93
N GLN A 150 -22.45 -14.21 -3.82
CA GLN A 150 -23.69 -13.83 -3.13
C GLN A 150 -24.92 -14.40 -3.84
N GLY A 151 -24.99 -14.26 -5.17
CA GLY A 151 -26.07 -14.81 -5.98
C GLY A 151 -26.16 -16.34 -5.88
N GLU A 152 -25.03 -17.03 -6.01
CA GLU A 152 -24.95 -18.49 -5.84
C GLU A 152 -25.39 -18.93 -4.44
N GLY A 153 -24.97 -18.19 -3.40
CA GLY A 153 -25.36 -18.42 -2.01
C GLY A 153 -26.89 -18.29 -1.82
N ILE A 154 -27.51 -17.27 -2.42
CA ILE A 154 -28.98 -17.09 -2.39
C ILE A 154 -29.67 -18.29 -3.07
N LEU A 155 -29.23 -18.65 -4.27
CA LEU A 155 -29.83 -19.77 -5.02
C LEU A 155 -29.72 -21.08 -4.24
N LYS A 156 -28.54 -21.35 -3.63
CA LYS A 156 -28.34 -22.51 -2.77
C LYS A 156 -29.27 -22.49 -1.57
N CYS A 157 -29.38 -21.37 -0.88
CA CYS A 157 -30.25 -21.22 0.30
C CYS A 157 -31.73 -21.47 -0.05
N LEU A 158 -32.19 -20.94 -1.19
CA LEU A 158 -33.55 -21.18 -1.68
C LEU A 158 -33.79 -22.65 -2.01
N ALA A 159 -32.84 -23.31 -2.67
CA ALA A 159 -32.92 -24.73 -3.00
C ALA A 159 -32.97 -25.61 -1.73
N ASP A 160 -32.11 -25.36 -0.74
CA ASP A 160 -32.09 -26.05 0.53
C ASP A 160 -33.42 -25.88 1.31
N ALA A 161 -34.05 -24.72 1.16
CA ALA A 161 -35.37 -24.43 1.74
C ALA A 161 -36.57 -24.91 0.91
N GLY A 162 -36.35 -25.54 -0.25
CA GLY A 162 -37.38 -25.97 -1.17
C GLY A 162 -38.20 -24.83 -1.77
N LYS A 163 -37.60 -23.65 -1.94
CA LYS A 163 -38.24 -22.47 -2.53
C LYS A 163 -37.88 -22.32 -4.00
N ASP A 164 -38.87 -21.93 -4.81
CA ASP A 164 -38.63 -21.59 -6.22
C ASP A 164 -38.02 -20.18 -6.33
N PRO A 165 -36.81 -20.04 -6.91
CA PRO A 165 -36.17 -18.74 -7.05
C PRO A 165 -36.96 -17.73 -7.92
N LYS A 166 -37.86 -18.21 -8.78
CA LYS A 166 -38.70 -17.34 -9.63
C LYS A 166 -39.83 -16.67 -8.87
N THR A 167 -40.19 -17.21 -7.73
CA THR A 167 -41.34 -16.72 -6.93
C THR A 167 -40.92 -16.33 -5.52
N ALA A 168 -39.66 -16.48 -5.18
CA ALA A 168 -39.13 -16.10 -3.88
C ALA A 168 -39.12 -14.58 -3.72
N GLU A 169 -39.59 -14.11 -2.58
CA GLU A 169 -39.42 -12.72 -2.15
C GLU A 169 -38.06 -12.55 -1.51
N LEU A 170 -37.31 -11.54 -1.96
CA LEU A 170 -35.99 -11.21 -1.46
C LEU A 170 -36.00 -9.82 -0.83
N ILE A 171 -35.28 -9.67 0.25
CA ILE A 171 -35.02 -8.38 0.89
C ILE A 171 -33.53 -8.09 0.71
N PHE A 172 -33.20 -6.94 0.13
CA PHE A 172 -31.85 -6.45 0.02
C PHE A 172 -31.56 -5.48 1.17
N LEU A 173 -30.47 -5.70 1.88
CA LEU A 173 -29.95 -4.79 2.89
C LEU A 173 -28.69 -4.17 2.31
N ASP A 174 -28.85 -3.00 1.76
CA ASP A 174 -27.75 -2.26 1.15
C ASP A 174 -27.00 -1.43 2.20
N GLY A 175 -25.78 -1.00 1.86
CA GLY A 175 -25.02 -0.05 2.66
C GLY A 175 -25.57 1.37 2.61
N ASP A 176 -24.81 2.32 3.13
CA ASP A 176 -25.14 3.74 3.05
C ASP A 176 -25.13 4.19 1.58
N PRO A 177 -26.17 4.87 1.07
CA PRO A 177 -26.23 5.31 -0.34
C PRO A 177 -25.15 6.34 -0.70
N THR A 178 -24.42 6.88 0.28
CA THR A 178 -23.29 7.79 0.08
C THR A 178 -21.94 7.07 0.11
N ASP A 179 -21.91 5.78 0.42
CA ASP A 179 -20.71 4.96 0.33
C ASP A 179 -20.47 4.60 -1.15
N GLY A 180 -19.39 5.09 -1.72
CA GLY A 180 -19.07 5.03 -3.14
C GLY A 180 -18.30 3.80 -3.57
#